data_eecbba670a99164ffc1c4a799f9956be
#
_entry.id   eecbba670a99164ffc1c4a799f9956be
#
_cell.length_a   1.000
_cell.length_b   1.000
_cell.length_c   1.000
_cell.angle_alpha   90.00
_cell.angle_beta   90.00
_cell.angle_gamma   90.00
#
_symmetry.space_group_name_H-M   'P 1'
#
loop_
_entity.id
_entity.type
_entity.pdbx_description
1 polymer ?
#
loop_
_entity_poly.entity_id
_entity_poly.type
_entity_poly.pdbx_seq_one_letter_code
_entity_poly.pdbx_strand_id
1 'polypeptide(L)'
;QSYARKAQLFDYETGDPNAFVAIYNELMEDRENRPYLDVIYHNMGLFYDNYKNPDSATIFYKASLKARPKDPYLEASNYRNIGTIYFKGTNYPLAAKYYDSTLVKLNPKTREFYKIQKKRKDLDEAIRLETSTKRNDSILNVLALSPTERNAYYEKHIVAIKKQDSIKLVKEEIQKRQPSTPGKMQI
;
A
#
# COMPACT_ATOMS: atom_id res chain seq x y z
N GLN A 1 8.27 -24.36 9.37
CA GLN A 1 9.56 -23.97 8.74
C GLN A 1 9.84 -24.69 7.40
N SER A 2 9.42 -25.94 7.22
CA SER A 2 9.65 -26.74 5.99
C SER A 2 8.98 -26.13 4.74
N TYR A 3 7.76 -25.64 4.85
CA TYR A 3 7.00 -25.09 3.71
C TYR A 3 7.48 -23.71 3.25
N ALA A 4 7.92 -22.85 4.18
CA ALA A 4 8.55 -21.58 3.81
C ALA A 4 9.83 -21.79 2.98
N ARG A 5 10.62 -22.82 3.30
CA ARG A 5 11.79 -23.21 2.50
C ARG A 5 11.40 -23.77 1.13
N LYS A 6 10.31 -24.56 1.04
CA LYS A 6 9.80 -25.06 -0.25
C LYS A 6 9.40 -23.91 -1.18
N ALA A 7 8.79 -22.84 -0.66
CA ALA A 7 8.46 -21.67 -1.46
C ALA A 7 9.69 -20.94 -2.03
N GLN A 8 10.76 -20.87 -1.23
CA GLN A 8 12.02 -20.24 -1.66
C GLN A 8 12.78 -21.09 -2.69
N LEU A 9 12.54 -22.40 -2.71
CA LEU A 9 13.18 -23.36 -3.60
C LEU A 9 12.29 -23.72 -4.80
N PHE A 10 11.14 -23.06 -4.98
CA PHE A 10 10.27 -23.33 -6.10
C PHE A 10 10.99 -22.95 -7.42
N ASP A 11 11.05 -23.90 -8.33
CA ASP A 11 11.60 -23.67 -9.66
C ASP A 11 10.55 -23.01 -10.56
N TYR A 12 10.76 -21.75 -10.89
CA TYR A 12 9.85 -20.98 -11.72
C TYR A 12 9.90 -21.32 -13.20
N GLU A 13 10.90 -22.10 -13.65
CA GLU A 13 11.04 -22.51 -15.06
C GLU A 13 10.37 -23.86 -15.32
N THR A 14 10.51 -24.81 -14.39
CA THR A 14 10.05 -26.20 -14.58
C THR A 14 8.99 -26.66 -13.56
N GLY A 15 8.80 -25.90 -12.49
CA GLY A 15 7.86 -26.25 -11.41
C GLY A 15 6.39 -26.09 -11.85
N ASP A 16 5.51 -26.95 -11.31
CA ASP A 16 4.06 -26.84 -11.52
C ASP A 16 3.45 -25.76 -10.62
N PRO A 17 2.99 -24.62 -11.20
CA PRO A 17 2.38 -23.54 -10.43
C PRO A 17 1.08 -23.96 -9.74
N ASN A 18 0.29 -24.86 -10.36
CA ASN A 18 -0.98 -25.29 -9.80
C ASN A 18 -0.78 -26.16 -8.56
N ALA A 19 0.19 -27.06 -8.61
CA ALA A 19 0.57 -27.87 -7.46
C ALA A 19 1.08 -27.01 -6.30
N PHE A 20 1.86 -25.96 -6.59
CA PHE A 20 2.32 -25.01 -5.58
C PHE A 20 1.15 -24.27 -4.93
N VAL A 21 0.25 -23.72 -5.73
CA VAL A 21 -0.92 -22.99 -5.24
C VAL A 21 -1.85 -23.92 -4.42
N ALA A 22 -2.06 -25.15 -4.84
CA ALA A 22 -2.88 -26.12 -4.12
C ALA A 22 -2.32 -26.39 -2.71
N ILE A 23 -1.01 -26.65 -2.59
CA ILE A 23 -0.34 -26.87 -1.29
C ILE A 23 -0.52 -25.63 -0.39
N TYR A 24 -0.35 -24.43 -0.93
CA TYR A 24 -0.48 -23.20 -0.12
C TYR A 24 -1.93 -22.91 0.28
N ASN A 25 -2.91 -23.27 -0.55
CA ASN A 25 -4.33 -23.19 -0.17
C ASN A 25 -4.65 -24.11 1.01
N GLU A 26 -4.18 -25.37 0.98
CA GLU A 26 -4.32 -26.29 2.11
C GLU A 26 -3.67 -25.72 3.39
N LEU A 27 -2.48 -25.12 3.27
CA LEU A 27 -1.80 -24.50 4.41
C LEU A 27 -2.58 -23.31 4.98
N MET A 28 -3.29 -22.54 4.15
CA MET A 28 -4.10 -21.38 4.58
C MET A 28 -5.40 -21.82 5.27
N GLU A 29 -5.97 -22.95 4.88
CA GLU A 29 -7.19 -23.51 5.45
C GLU A 29 -6.95 -24.23 6.77
N ASP A 30 -5.78 -24.80 6.97
CA ASP A 30 -5.42 -25.52 8.17
C ASP A 30 -5.35 -24.59 9.40
N ARG A 31 -6.15 -24.92 10.41
CA ARG A 31 -6.27 -24.17 11.66
C ARG A 31 -4.96 -24.13 12.46
N GLU A 32 -4.13 -25.15 12.35
CA GLU A 32 -2.84 -25.23 13.05
C GLU A 32 -1.84 -24.20 12.50
N ASN A 33 -2.01 -23.78 11.26
CA ASN A 33 -1.16 -22.80 10.60
C ASN A 33 -1.56 -21.34 10.86
N ARG A 34 -2.63 -21.07 11.60
CA ARG A 34 -3.06 -19.70 11.94
C ARG A 34 -1.95 -18.79 12.50
N PRO A 35 -1.04 -19.28 13.36
CA PRO A 35 0.08 -18.47 13.88
C PRO A 35 1.13 -18.11 12.82
N TYR A 36 1.10 -18.73 11.64
CA TYR A 36 2.08 -18.61 10.57
C TYR A 36 1.48 -18.05 9.26
N LEU A 37 0.23 -17.60 9.29
CA LEU A 37 -0.46 -17.07 8.11
C LEU A 37 0.24 -15.85 7.52
N ASP A 38 0.92 -15.05 8.34
CA ASP A 38 1.75 -13.93 7.90
C ASP A 38 2.86 -14.38 6.93
N VAL A 39 3.58 -15.44 7.27
CA VAL A 39 4.65 -16.02 6.43
C VAL A 39 4.07 -16.73 5.21
N ILE A 40 2.96 -17.46 5.38
CA ILE A 40 2.29 -18.19 4.29
C ILE A 40 1.82 -17.19 3.21
N TYR A 41 1.11 -16.14 3.61
CA TYR A 41 0.66 -15.09 2.69
C TYR A 41 1.83 -14.34 2.05
N HIS A 42 2.89 -14.05 2.80
CA HIS A 42 4.09 -13.43 2.23
C HIS A 42 4.68 -14.26 1.10
N ASN A 43 4.82 -15.57 1.31
CA ASN A 43 5.36 -16.48 0.28
C ASN A 43 4.45 -16.56 -0.95
N MET A 44 3.13 -16.56 -0.77
CA MET A 44 2.20 -16.45 -1.90
C MET A 44 2.34 -15.13 -2.64
N GLY A 45 2.58 -14.03 -1.92
CA GLY A 45 2.91 -12.74 -2.53
C GLY A 45 4.17 -12.80 -3.38
N LEU A 46 5.25 -13.40 -2.87
CA LEU A 46 6.49 -13.61 -3.62
C LEU A 46 6.28 -14.48 -4.87
N PHE A 47 5.49 -15.54 -4.74
CA PHE A 47 5.16 -16.42 -5.85
C PHE A 47 4.49 -15.66 -6.98
N TYR A 48 3.43 -14.90 -6.70
CA TYR A 48 2.72 -14.12 -7.73
C TYR A 48 3.54 -12.95 -8.29
N ASP A 49 4.43 -12.33 -7.48
CA ASP A 49 5.33 -11.28 -7.98
C ASP A 49 6.33 -11.84 -9.00
N ASN A 50 6.86 -13.06 -8.76
CA ASN A 50 7.72 -13.75 -9.71
C ASN A 50 6.98 -14.16 -10.99
N TYR A 51 5.70 -14.56 -10.89
CA TYR A 51 4.83 -14.81 -12.04
C TYR A 51 4.31 -13.54 -12.72
N LYS A 52 4.84 -12.36 -12.34
CA LYS A 52 4.46 -11.05 -12.93
C LYS A 52 2.95 -10.78 -12.84
N ASN A 53 2.33 -11.26 -11.77
CA ASN A 53 0.95 -10.96 -11.42
C ASN A 53 0.92 -10.01 -10.20
N PRO A 54 1.10 -8.68 -10.43
CA PRO A 54 1.22 -7.70 -9.35
C PRO A 54 -0.06 -7.54 -8.53
N ASP A 55 -1.23 -7.78 -9.12
CA ASP A 55 -2.52 -7.66 -8.43
C ASP A 55 -2.65 -8.75 -7.37
N SER A 56 -2.47 -10.01 -7.75
CA SER A 56 -2.48 -11.14 -6.81
C SER A 56 -1.36 -11.00 -5.76
N ALA A 57 -0.15 -10.62 -6.18
CA ALA A 57 0.95 -10.38 -5.25
C ALA A 57 0.59 -9.33 -4.19
N THR A 58 -0.01 -8.21 -4.62
CA THR A 58 -0.45 -7.14 -3.70
C THR A 58 -1.52 -7.61 -2.73
N ILE A 59 -2.47 -8.44 -3.17
CA ILE A 59 -3.51 -9.02 -2.31
C ILE A 59 -2.86 -9.87 -1.20
N PHE A 60 -1.94 -10.75 -1.56
CA PHE A 60 -1.30 -11.64 -0.59
C PHE A 60 -0.35 -10.91 0.35
N TYR A 61 0.43 -9.93 -0.10
CA TYR A 61 1.24 -9.09 0.79
C TYR A 61 0.36 -8.31 1.79
N LYS A 62 -0.79 -7.78 1.35
CA LYS A 62 -1.75 -7.13 2.26
C LYS A 62 -2.39 -8.12 3.24
N ALA A 63 -2.68 -9.35 2.81
CA ALA A 63 -3.16 -10.41 3.70
C ALA A 63 -2.11 -10.76 4.77
N SER A 64 -0.83 -10.84 4.39
CA SER A 64 0.27 -11.02 5.34
C SER A 64 0.31 -9.90 6.38
N LEU A 65 0.23 -8.63 5.96
CA LEU A 65 0.18 -7.48 6.87
C LEU A 65 -1.04 -7.53 7.80
N LYS A 66 -2.20 -7.96 7.29
CA LYS A 66 -3.44 -8.12 8.09
C LYS A 66 -3.31 -9.22 9.14
N ALA A 67 -2.53 -10.26 8.87
CA ALA A 67 -2.22 -11.33 9.82
C ALA A 67 -1.28 -10.86 10.97
N ARG A 68 -0.84 -9.60 10.94
CA ARG A 68 -0.02 -8.94 11.97
C ARG A 68 1.31 -9.65 12.21
N PRO A 69 2.25 -9.58 11.25
CA PRO A 69 3.58 -10.17 11.39
C PRO A 69 4.23 -9.77 12.72
N LYS A 70 4.78 -10.75 13.42
CA LYS A 70 5.56 -10.52 14.65
C LYS A 70 6.99 -10.07 14.33
N ASP A 71 7.49 -10.46 13.16
CA ASP A 71 8.80 -10.07 12.67
C ASP A 71 8.71 -8.73 11.93
N PRO A 72 9.35 -7.65 12.47
CA PRO A 72 9.37 -6.36 11.81
C PRO A 72 9.99 -6.39 10.42
N TYR A 73 10.94 -7.31 10.18
CA TYR A 73 11.56 -7.46 8.87
C TYR A 73 10.60 -8.05 7.84
N LEU A 74 9.78 -9.04 8.23
CA LEU A 74 8.72 -9.58 7.37
C LEU A 74 7.69 -8.49 7.02
N GLU A 75 7.30 -7.69 8.02
CA GLU A 75 6.39 -6.57 7.83
C GLU A 75 6.97 -5.52 6.86
N ALA A 76 8.24 -5.13 7.08
CA ALA A 76 8.97 -4.22 6.19
C ALA A 76 9.08 -4.78 4.76
N SER A 77 9.33 -6.09 4.62
CA SER A 77 9.43 -6.77 3.32
C SER A 77 8.11 -6.70 2.54
N ASN A 78 6.98 -6.91 3.21
CA ASN A 78 5.66 -6.75 2.59
C ASN A 78 5.42 -5.32 2.09
N TYR A 79 5.66 -4.32 2.94
CA TYR A 79 5.52 -2.92 2.56
C TYR A 79 6.44 -2.56 1.39
N ARG A 80 7.70 -2.96 1.43
CA ARG A 80 8.68 -2.74 0.37
C ARG A 80 8.22 -3.34 -0.96
N ASN A 81 7.74 -4.58 -0.95
CA ASN A 81 7.32 -5.28 -2.16
C ASN A 81 6.08 -4.60 -2.77
N ILE A 82 5.08 -4.24 -1.96
CA ILE A 82 3.91 -3.47 -2.42
C ILE A 82 4.36 -2.11 -2.98
N GLY A 83 5.26 -1.40 -2.28
CA GLY A 83 5.82 -0.13 -2.76
C GLY A 83 6.51 -0.28 -4.11
N THR A 84 7.24 -1.39 -4.31
CA THR A 84 7.93 -1.68 -5.57
C THR A 84 6.94 -1.99 -6.70
N ILE A 85 5.84 -2.68 -6.42
CA ILE A 85 4.76 -2.94 -7.39
C ILE A 85 4.14 -1.62 -7.83
N TYR A 86 3.77 -0.74 -6.90
CA TYR A 86 3.21 0.57 -7.24
C TYR A 86 4.21 1.47 -7.97
N PHE A 87 5.49 1.39 -7.63
CA PHE A 87 6.56 2.11 -8.35
C PHE A 87 6.66 1.66 -9.80
N LYS A 88 6.68 0.35 -10.06
CA LYS A 88 6.68 -0.22 -11.42
C LYS A 88 5.42 0.14 -12.20
N GLY A 89 4.27 0.23 -11.52
CA GLY A 89 2.99 0.66 -12.07
C GLY A 89 2.82 2.18 -12.15
N THR A 90 3.91 2.96 -11.99
CA THR A 90 3.92 4.43 -12.06
C THR A 90 3.00 5.16 -11.07
N ASN A 91 2.49 4.45 -10.06
CA ASN A 91 1.72 5.08 -8.99
C ASN A 91 2.66 5.56 -7.87
N TYR A 92 3.38 6.63 -8.15
CA TYR A 92 4.41 7.16 -7.26
C TYR A 92 3.90 7.62 -5.89
N PRO A 93 2.71 8.25 -5.76
CA PRO A 93 2.18 8.61 -4.45
C PRO A 93 1.92 7.41 -3.53
N LEU A 94 1.39 6.30 -4.07
CA LEU A 94 1.20 5.09 -3.29
C LEU A 94 2.54 4.38 -3.00
N ALA A 95 3.44 4.32 -3.97
CA ALA A 95 4.78 3.77 -3.77
C ALA A 95 5.50 4.49 -2.61
N ALA A 96 5.42 5.82 -2.56
CA ALA A 96 6.01 6.63 -1.51
C ALA A 96 5.45 6.27 -0.13
N LYS A 97 4.13 6.17 0.03
CA LYS A 97 3.47 5.78 1.29
C LYS A 97 3.93 4.40 1.78
N TYR A 98 4.06 3.43 0.88
CA TYR A 98 4.52 2.10 1.25
C TYR A 98 6.01 2.07 1.59
N TYR A 99 6.85 2.88 0.93
CA TYR A 99 8.26 3.02 1.32
C TYR A 99 8.41 3.73 2.67
N ASP A 100 7.58 4.74 2.98
CA ASP A 100 7.54 5.35 4.32
C ASP A 100 7.22 4.30 5.39
N SER A 101 6.20 3.45 5.17
CA SER A 101 5.87 2.33 6.07
C SER A 101 7.02 1.32 6.20
N THR A 102 7.75 1.05 5.11
CA THR A 102 8.94 0.19 5.12
C THR A 102 10.02 0.76 6.04
N LEU A 103 10.32 2.06 5.92
CA LEU A 103 11.36 2.74 6.70
C LEU A 103 11.06 2.74 8.20
N VAL A 104 9.79 2.83 8.59
CA VAL A 104 9.37 2.75 10.01
C VAL A 104 9.70 1.38 10.62
N LYS A 105 9.71 0.30 9.81
CA LYS A 105 9.90 -1.08 10.29
C LYS A 105 11.34 -1.58 10.14
N LEU A 106 12.12 -0.97 9.26
CA LEU A 106 13.52 -1.36 9.06
C LEU A 106 14.44 -0.76 10.13
N ASN A 107 15.49 -1.50 10.45
CA ASN A 107 16.57 -0.97 11.28
C ASN A 107 17.34 0.11 10.49
N PRO A 108 17.42 1.36 11.03
CA PRO A 108 18.10 2.48 10.36
C PRO A 108 19.59 2.26 10.04
N LYS A 109 20.22 1.30 10.69
CA LYS A 109 21.64 0.97 10.48
C LYS A 109 21.88 0.00 9.32
N THR A 110 20.84 -0.44 8.62
CA THR A 110 20.95 -1.42 7.55
C THR A 110 21.17 -0.78 6.19
N ARG A 111 21.91 -1.47 5.32
CA ARG A 111 22.10 -1.06 3.92
C ARG A 111 20.77 -0.95 3.16
N GLU A 112 19.81 -1.79 3.54
CA GLU A 112 18.47 -1.79 2.95
C GLU A 112 17.71 -0.51 3.29
N PHE A 113 17.76 -0.06 4.54
CA PHE A 113 17.17 1.20 4.98
C PHE A 113 17.64 2.37 4.10
N TYR A 114 18.95 2.52 3.93
CA TYR A 114 19.50 3.59 3.09
C TYR A 114 19.08 3.51 1.63
N LYS A 115 18.98 2.29 1.07
CA LYS A 115 18.48 2.09 -0.31
C LYS A 115 17.03 2.54 -0.47
N ILE A 116 16.16 2.17 0.48
CA ILE A 116 14.74 2.56 0.44
C ILE A 116 14.59 4.05 0.71
N GLN A 117 15.34 4.60 1.66
CA GLN A 117 15.33 6.04 1.94
C GLN A 117 15.71 6.86 0.70
N LYS A 118 16.75 6.45 -0.02
CA LYS A 118 17.11 7.10 -1.28
C LYS A 118 15.98 7.04 -2.31
N LYS A 119 15.43 5.83 -2.56
CA LYS A 119 14.28 5.68 -3.48
C LYS A 119 13.10 6.56 -3.08
N ARG A 120 12.80 6.62 -1.79
CA ARG A 120 11.69 7.43 -1.26
C ARG A 120 11.92 8.91 -1.54
N LYS A 121 13.14 9.41 -1.32
CA LYS A 121 13.53 10.80 -1.60
C LYS A 121 13.43 11.14 -3.09
N ASP A 122 13.92 10.24 -3.95
CA ASP A 122 13.89 10.44 -5.41
C ASP A 122 12.44 10.52 -5.93
N LEU A 123 11.48 9.87 -5.24
CA LEU A 123 10.06 9.95 -5.59
C LEU A 123 9.42 11.31 -5.30
N ASP A 124 9.92 12.11 -4.37
CA ASP A 124 9.32 13.41 -4.05
C ASP A 124 9.34 14.35 -5.25
N GLU A 125 10.43 14.35 -6.01
CA GLU A 125 10.52 15.15 -7.23
C GLU A 125 9.59 14.63 -8.32
N ALA A 126 9.55 13.31 -8.54
CA ALA A 126 8.65 12.70 -9.52
C ALA A 126 7.17 13.00 -9.20
N ILE A 127 6.77 12.89 -7.94
CA ILE A 127 5.41 13.22 -7.49
C ILE A 127 5.10 14.70 -7.70
N ARG A 128 6.04 15.59 -7.39
CA ARG A 128 5.88 17.03 -7.59
C ARG A 128 5.68 17.37 -9.08
N LEU A 129 6.50 16.80 -9.95
CA LEU A 129 6.41 17.01 -11.39
C LEU A 129 5.11 16.47 -11.96
N GLU A 130 4.73 15.24 -11.60
CA GLU A 130 3.46 14.62 -12.02
C GLU A 130 2.24 15.44 -11.55
N THR A 131 2.27 15.91 -10.31
CA THR A 131 1.20 16.74 -9.75
C THR A 131 1.09 18.07 -10.49
N SER A 132 2.23 18.70 -10.80
CA SER A 132 2.27 19.94 -11.58
C SER A 132 1.74 19.73 -12.99
N THR A 133 2.13 18.65 -13.66
CA THR A 133 1.63 18.30 -15.00
C THR A 133 0.11 18.10 -14.98
N LYS A 134 -0.40 17.27 -14.07
CA LYS A 134 -1.85 17.02 -13.93
C LYS A 134 -2.63 18.30 -13.65
N ARG A 135 -2.06 19.20 -12.84
CA ARG A 135 -2.67 20.52 -12.57
C ARG A 135 -2.71 21.38 -13.84
N ASN A 136 -1.62 21.43 -14.58
CA ASN A 136 -1.55 22.21 -15.82
C ASN A 136 -2.50 21.65 -16.88
N ASP A 137 -2.55 20.33 -17.05
CA ASP A 137 -3.50 19.67 -17.96
C ASP A 137 -4.95 19.97 -17.56
N SER A 138 -5.27 19.93 -16.27
CA SER A 138 -6.60 20.30 -15.78
C SER A 138 -6.96 21.75 -16.10
N ILE A 139 -6.01 22.68 -15.94
CA ILE A 139 -6.22 24.10 -16.29
C ILE A 139 -6.43 24.24 -17.80
N LEU A 140 -5.61 23.62 -18.63
CA LEU A 140 -5.74 23.67 -20.09
C LEU A 140 -7.06 23.08 -20.55
N ASN A 141 -7.50 21.97 -19.98
CA ASN A 141 -8.79 21.37 -20.28
C ASN A 141 -9.96 22.31 -19.95
N VAL A 142 -9.90 23.00 -18.81
CA VAL A 142 -10.95 23.99 -18.45
C VAL A 142 -10.90 25.22 -19.37
N LEU A 143 -9.72 25.65 -19.78
CA LEU A 143 -9.59 26.78 -20.73
C LEU A 143 -10.11 26.46 -22.12
N ALA A 144 -10.02 25.19 -22.55
CA ALA A 144 -10.53 24.72 -23.84
C ALA A 144 -12.06 24.61 -23.89
N LEU A 145 -12.75 24.64 -22.74
CA LEU A 145 -14.20 24.61 -22.68
C LEU A 145 -14.82 25.92 -23.21
N SER A 146 -16.01 25.83 -23.81
CA SER A 146 -16.82 26.99 -24.13
C SER A 146 -17.22 27.77 -22.85
N PRO A 147 -17.60 29.04 -22.95
CA PRO A 147 -18.01 29.82 -21.78
C PRO A 147 -19.13 29.16 -20.97
N THR A 148 -20.10 28.56 -21.64
CA THR A 148 -21.25 27.86 -21.00
C THR A 148 -20.80 26.60 -20.25
N GLU A 149 -19.97 25.78 -20.88
CA GLU A 149 -19.44 24.56 -20.27
C GLU A 149 -18.51 24.88 -19.08
N ARG A 150 -17.74 25.97 -19.20
CA ARG A 150 -16.84 26.43 -18.13
C ARG A 150 -17.63 26.88 -16.90
N ASN A 151 -18.72 27.61 -17.10
CA ASN A 151 -19.60 27.98 -16.00
C ASN A 151 -20.21 26.76 -15.31
N ALA A 152 -20.74 25.81 -16.09
CA ALA A 152 -21.26 24.55 -15.53
C ALA A 152 -20.20 23.73 -14.77
N TYR A 153 -18.96 23.72 -15.26
CA TYR A 153 -17.83 23.10 -14.57
C TYR A 153 -17.58 23.76 -13.20
N TYR A 154 -17.53 25.08 -13.14
CA TYR A 154 -17.30 25.80 -11.88
C TYR A 154 -18.46 25.64 -10.91
N GLU A 155 -19.71 25.65 -11.37
CA GLU A 155 -20.87 25.40 -10.51
C GLU A 155 -20.80 24.03 -9.84
N LYS A 156 -20.51 22.97 -10.61
CA LYS A 156 -20.30 21.62 -10.05
C LYS A 156 -19.15 21.58 -9.03
N HIS A 157 -18.07 22.27 -9.31
CA HIS A 157 -16.90 22.33 -8.44
C HIS A 157 -17.22 23.06 -7.12
N ILE A 158 -17.94 24.17 -7.18
CA ILE A 158 -18.40 24.91 -6.00
C ILE A 158 -19.33 24.06 -5.12
N VAL A 159 -20.26 23.33 -5.72
CA VAL A 159 -21.14 22.41 -4.98
C VAL A 159 -20.32 21.31 -4.28
N ALA A 160 -19.33 20.75 -4.96
CA ALA A 160 -18.45 19.72 -4.39
C ALA A 160 -17.63 20.26 -3.20
N ILE A 161 -17.06 21.45 -3.31
CA ILE A 161 -16.32 22.12 -2.22
C ILE A 161 -17.24 22.37 -1.02
N LYS A 162 -18.41 22.97 -1.23
CA LYS A 162 -19.39 23.23 -0.16
C LYS A 162 -19.78 21.96 0.59
N LYS A 163 -19.95 20.83 -0.14
CA LYS A 163 -20.23 19.52 0.47
C LYS A 163 -19.05 19.02 1.32
N GLN A 164 -17.82 19.18 0.83
CA GLN A 164 -16.63 18.77 1.58
C GLN A 164 -16.44 19.61 2.85
N ASP A 165 -16.63 20.91 2.77
CA ASP A 165 -16.54 21.81 3.91
C ASP A 165 -17.60 21.48 4.97
N SER A 166 -18.84 21.20 4.56
CA SER A 166 -19.90 20.76 5.47
C SER A 166 -19.53 19.46 6.18
N ILE A 167 -18.99 18.47 5.45
CA ILE A 167 -18.52 17.19 6.04
C ILE A 167 -17.37 17.43 7.02
N LYS A 168 -16.45 18.33 6.69
CA LYS A 168 -15.31 18.66 7.55
C LYS A 168 -15.79 19.29 8.86
N LEU A 169 -16.70 20.27 8.80
CA LEU A 169 -17.29 20.90 9.99
C LEU A 169 -18.00 19.89 10.89
N VAL A 170 -18.79 18.98 10.32
CA VAL A 170 -19.46 17.93 11.09
C VAL A 170 -18.46 16.99 11.78
N LYS A 171 -17.38 16.62 11.09
CA LYS A 171 -16.32 15.77 11.68
C LYS A 171 -15.60 16.48 12.83
N GLU A 172 -15.28 17.76 12.67
CA GLU A 172 -14.65 18.57 13.72
C GLU A 172 -15.56 18.72 14.94
N GLU A 173 -16.88 18.90 14.74
CA GLU A 173 -17.84 18.93 15.85
C GLU A 173 -17.97 17.61 16.57
N ILE A 174 -18.00 16.47 15.84
CA ILE A 174 -18.03 15.13 16.45
C ILE A 174 -16.76 14.90 17.27
N GLN A 175 -15.60 15.30 16.75
CA GLN A 175 -14.32 15.15 17.45
C GLN A 175 -14.25 15.99 18.73
N LYS A 176 -14.82 17.20 18.73
CA LYS A 176 -14.94 18.06 19.92
C LYS A 176 -15.92 17.51 20.97
N ARG A 177 -16.90 16.72 20.56
CA ARG A 177 -17.93 16.12 21.46
C ARG A 177 -17.49 14.77 22.05
N GLN A 178 -16.39 14.15 21.57
CA GLN A 178 -15.85 12.94 22.20
C GLN A 178 -15.19 13.33 23.53
N PRO A 179 -15.66 12.81 24.68
CA PRO A 179 -15.03 13.11 25.96
C PRO A 179 -13.62 12.52 25.95
N SER A 180 -12.65 13.34 26.32
CA SER A 180 -11.28 12.88 26.64
C SER A 180 -11.41 11.77 27.67
N THR A 181 -10.97 10.57 27.33
CA THR A 181 -10.94 9.42 28.22
C THR A 181 -10.20 9.81 29.49
N PRO A 182 -10.80 9.72 30.69
CA PRO A 182 -10.09 10.04 31.92
C PRO A 182 -8.89 9.10 32.06
N GLY A 183 -7.74 9.68 32.29
CA GLY A 183 -6.50 8.94 32.50
C GLY A 183 -6.70 7.85 33.55
N LYS A 184 -6.20 6.64 33.26
CA LYS A 184 -6.11 5.55 34.21
C LYS A 184 -5.37 6.06 35.44
N MET A 185 -6.09 6.22 36.56
CA MET A 185 -5.51 6.36 37.87
C MET A 185 -4.65 5.12 38.14
N GLN A 186 -3.36 5.31 38.25
CA GLN A 186 -2.45 4.30 38.80
C GLN A 186 -2.75 4.21 40.29
N ILE A 187 -3.15 3.04 40.74
CA ILE A 187 -3.06 2.60 42.15
C ILE A 187 -1.90 1.63 42.23
#